data_823e24cdff8d8c8982ad79c8d9ec4260
#
_entry.id   823e24cdff8d8c8982ad79c8d9ec4260
#
_cell.length_a   1.000
_cell.length_b   1.000
_cell.length_c   1.000
_cell.angle_alpha   90.00
_cell.angle_beta   90.00
_cell.angle_gamma   90.00
#
_symmetry.space_group_name_H-M   'P 1'
#
loop_
_entity.id
_entity.type
_entity.pdbx_description
1 polymer ?
#
loop_
_entity_poly.entity_id
_entity_poly.type
_entity_poly.pdbx_seq_one_letter_code
_entity_poly.pdbx_strand_id
1 'polypeptide(L)'
;MKRLLLTMGLFMLVISSARSETEFQITCPGRAVMTISRAQYGLTTLMWPKRHFQVASGQTKHTLQDGAQVSITRFRNGDRLIINQTSGKAWFAYRNSNKLLPCSRSAKRDVEAVTLERFDDRNQIDS
;
A
#
# COMPACT_ATOMS: atom_id res chain seq x y z
N MET A 1 33.15 26.98 39.60
CA MET A 1 32.84 26.58 39.27
C MET A 1 32.43 26.09 38.46
N LYS A 2 32.23 25.83 37.99
CA LYS A 2 31.84 25.29 37.32
C LYS A 2 31.20 24.67 36.69
N ARG A 3 30.87 24.57 36.27
CA ARG A 3 30.30 24.00 35.76
C ARG A 3 30.02 23.40 34.92
N LEU A 4 29.84 22.96 34.43
CA LEU A 4 29.52 22.38 33.65
C LEU A 4 28.90 21.93 32.97
N LEU A 5 28.56 21.78 32.66
CA LEU A 5 27.97 21.39 32.02
C LEU A 5 27.69 20.64 31.30
N LEU A 6 27.34 20.25 30.98
CA LEU A 6 27.03 19.55 30.38
C LEU A 6 26.41 19.28 29.56
N THR A 7 26.18 19.18 29.10
CA THR A 7 25.67 18.97 28.33
C THR A 7 25.37 18.19 27.73
N MET A 8 25.03 17.77 27.50
CA MET A 8 24.74 16.98 27.04
C MET A 8 24.32 16.73 26.10
N GLY A 9 24.35 16.25 25.57
CA GLY A 9 24.07 15.90 24.65
C GLY A 9 23.14 15.34 24.26
N LEU A 10 22.67 15.57 23.69
CA LEU A 10 21.70 15.07 23.38
C LEU A 10 21.62 14.60 22.22
N PHE A 11 21.42 13.92 21.86
CA PHE A 11 21.35 13.42 20.82
C PHE A 11 20.29 12.89 20.46
N MET A 12 19.90 12.96 19.70
CA MET A 12 18.99 12.47 19.31
C MET A 12 19.01 11.63 18.48
N LEU A 13 18.56 10.93 18.41
CA LEU A 13 18.46 9.96 17.79
C LEU A 13 17.61 9.98 16.85
N VAL A 14 17.75 9.79 15.90
CA VAL A 14 17.01 9.75 15.01
C VAL A 14 16.72 8.62 14.57
N ILE A 15 15.82 8.17 14.45
CA ILE A 15 15.42 7.06 14.13
C ILE A 15 14.97 7.04 12.93
N SER A 16 15.46 6.52 12.11
CA SER A 16 15.02 6.37 11.00
C SER A 16 14.02 5.63 10.93
N SER A 17 13.14 5.93 10.69
CA SER A 17 12.19 5.17 10.67
C SER A 17 12.12 4.34 9.72
N ALA A 18 11.82 3.33 9.97
CA ALA A 18 11.54 2.43 9.07
C ALA A 18 10.53 2.89 8.25
N ARG A 19 10.55 2.69 7.04
CA ARG A 19 9.53 3.02 6.28
C ARG A 19 8.44 2.16 6.58
N SER A 20 7.29 2.56 6.73
CA SER A 20 6.16 1.73 6.96
C SER A 20 5.35 1.64 5.71
N GLU A 21 4.63 0.59 5.57
CA GLU A 21 3.71 0.38 4.49
C GLU A 21 2.34 0.20 5.09
N THR A 22 1.31 0.51 4.34
CA THR A 22 -0.03 0.19 4.78
C THR A 22 -0.54 -0.94 3.92
N GLU A 23 -1.38 -1.75 4.51
CA GLU A 23 -1.89 -2.89 3.81
C GLU A 23 -3.31 -3.16 4.26
N PHE A 24 -4.14 -3.65 3.37
CA PHE A 24 -5.47 -4.12 3.74
C PHE A 24 -5.84 -5.23 2.79
N GLN A 25 -6.83 -6.00 3.17
CA GLN A 25 -7.31 -7.08 2.33
C GLN A 25 -8.66 -6.72 1.78
N ILE A 26 -8.94 -7.20 0.60
CA ILE A 26 -10.19 -6.91 -0.05
C ILE A 26 -10.72 -8.18 -0.65
N THR A 27 -12.01 -8.40 -0.47
CA THR A 27 -12.67 -9.58 -0.98
C THR A 27 -13.71 -9.13 -1.99
N CYS A 28 -13.52 -9.57 -3.21
CA CYS A 28 -14.40 -9.18 -4.31
C CYS A 28 -14.94 -10.41 -4.98
N PRO A 29 -16.12 -10.33 -5.59
CA PRO A 29 -16.65 -11.46 -6.31
C PRO A 29 -15.70 -11.87 -7.43
N GLY A 30 -15.56 -13.14 -7.64
CA GLY A 30 -14.80 -13.64 -8.78
C GLY A 30 -13.33 -13.85 -8.55
N ARG A 31 -12.83 -13.59 -7.36
CA ARG A 31 -11.40 -13.77 -7.11
C ARG A 31 -11.20 -14.06 -5.63
N ALA A 32 -10.14 -14.77 -5.31
CA ALA A 32 -9.80 -15.00 -3.91
C ALA A 32 -9.40 -13.68 -3.25
N VAL A 33 -9.30 -13.69 -1.94
CA VAL A 33 -8.96 -12.50 -1.19
C VAL A 33 -7.68 -11.90 -1.74
N MET A 34 -7.68 -10.61 -1.93
CA MET A 34 -6.52 -9.90 -2.45
C MET A 34 -5.93 -9.03 -1.36
N THR A 35 -4.65 -8.85 -1.40
CA THR A 35 -3.96 -7.97 -0.47
C THR A 35 -3.46 -6.76 -1.24
N ILE A 36 -3.83 -5.59 -0.75
CA ILE A 36 -3.40 -4.33 -1.33
C ILE A 36 -2.37 -3.73 -0.39
N SER A 37 -1.19 -3.46 -0.91
CA SER A 37 -0.13 -2.85 -0.11
C SER A 37 0.26 -1.53 -0.74
N ARG A 38 0.51 -0.55 0.09
CA ARG A 38 0.94 0.73 -0.38
C ARG A 38 2.21 1.11 0.33
N ALA A 39 3.26 1.27 -0.42
CA ALA A 39 4.54 1.62 0.14
C ALA A 39 4.55 3.10 0.53
N GLN A 40 5.50 3.43 1.37
CA GLN A 40 5.61 4.77 1.87
C GLN A 40 5.74 5.79 0.76
N TYR A 41 6.40 5.44 -0.33
CA TYR A 41 6.57 6.37 -1.42
C TYR A 41 5.44 6.29 -2.45
N GLY A 42 4.37 5.60 -2.12
CA GLY A 42 3.17 5.69 -2.92
C GLY A 42 2.91 4.56 -3.89
N LEU A 43 3.84 3.65 -4.06
CA LEU A 43 3.59 2.55 -4.98
C LEU A 43 2.57 1.60 -4.38
N THR A 44 1.58 1.24 -5.14
CA THR A 44 0.54 0.34 -4.70
C THR A 44 0.67 -0.99 -5.44
N THR A 45 0.55 -2.07 -4.72
CA THR A 45 0.62 -3.41 -5.30
C THR A 45 -0.60 -4.19 -4.90
N LEU A 46 -0.90 -5.20 -5.69
CA LEU A 46 -2.06 -6.05 -5.52
C LEU A 46 -1.61 -7.48 -5.67
N MET A 47 -1.95 -8.31 -4.70
CA MET A 47 -1.58 -9.71 -4.74
C MET A 47 -2.75 -10.57 -4.40
N TRP A 48 -2.85 -11.74 -5.03
CA TRP A 48 -3.84 -12.73 -4.66
C TRP A 48 -3.26 -14.12 -4.88
N PRO A 49 -3.85 -15.15 -4.29
CA PRO A 49 -3.26 -16.48 -4.27
C PRO A 49 -2.86 -17.02 -5.61
N LYS A 50 -1.91 -17.92 -5.54
CA LYS A 50 -1.24 -18.56 -6.64
C LYS A 50 -0.30 -17.61 -7.33
N ARG A 51 0.30 -16.73 -6.51
CA ARG A 51 1.39 -15.87 -6.97
C ARG A 51 0.99 -14.84 -8.01
N HIS A 52 -0.24 -14.42 -7.96
CA HIS A 52 -0.64 -13.31 -8.82
C HIS A 52 -0.21 -12.00 -8.18
N PHE A 53 0.28 -11.10 -8.99
CA PHE A 53 0.82 -9.86 -8.49
C PHE A 53 0.66 -8.79 -9.56
N GLN A 54 0.20 -7.64 -9.17
CA GLN A 54 0.07 -6.51 -10.08
C GLN A 54 0.58 -5.25 -9.41
N VAL A 55 1.08 -4.35 -10.21
CA VAL A 55 1.59 -3.08 -9.74
C VAL A 55 0.71 -2.01 -10.33
N ALA A 56 0.44 -1.00 -9.54
CA ALA A 56 -0.36 0.11 -10.02
C ALA A 56 0.38 0.89 -11.08
N SER A 57 -0.31 1.26 -12.12
CA SER A 57 0.25 2.10 -13.15
C SER A 57 -0.17 3.54 -12.99
N GLY A 58 -1.12 3.81 -12.10
CA GLY A 58 -1.53 5.18 -11.85
C GLY A 58 -2.67 5.23 -10.88
N GLN A 59 -2.86 6.38 -10.30
CA GLN A 59 -3.95 6.61 -9.38
C GLN A 59 -4.49 8.00 -9.61
N THR A 60 -5.80 8.14 -9.61
CA THR A 60 -6.43 9.45 -9.72
C THR A 60 -7.39 9.62 -8.57
N LYS A 61 -7.67 10.86 -8.22
CA LYS A 61 -8.60 11.17 -7.17
C LYS A 61 -9.66 12.08 -7.71
N HIS A 62 -10.87 11.87 -7.24
CA HIS A 62 -12.00 12.66 -7.69
C HIS A 62 -12.84 13.05 -6.49
N THR A 63 -13.47 14.21 -6.58
CA THR A 63 -14.42 14.65 -5.57
C THR A 63 -15.79 14.59 -6.20
N LEU A 64 -16.67 13.84 -5.57
CA LEU A 64 -18.04 13.71 -6.07
C LEU A 64 -18.87 14.91 -5.67
N GLN A 65 -20.05 15.00 -6.23
CA GLN A 65 -20.91 16.13 -5.96
C GLN A 65 -21.28 16.27 -4.50
N ASP A 66 -21.36 15.16 -3.80
CA ASP A 66 -21.70 15.22 -2.39
C ASP A 66 -20.47 15.45 -1.52
N GLY A 67 -19.33 15.74 -2.11
CA GLY A 67 -18.10 15.97 -1.35
C GLY A 67 -17.29 14.75 -1.04
N ALA A 68 -17.77 13.58 -1.40
CA ALA A 68 -17.03 12.36 -1.11
C ALA A 68 -15.78 12.28 -1.97
N GLN A 69 -14.72 11.78 -1.39
CA GLN A 69 -13.45 11.65 -2.08
C GLN A 69 -13.31 10.22 -2.56
N VAL A 70 -13.04 10.05 -3.84
CA VAL A 70 -12.92 8.73 -4.44
C VAL A 70 -11.56 8.60 -5.08
N SER A 71 -10.89 7.49 -4.85
CA SER A 71 -9.63 7.24 -5.51
C SER A 71 -9.80 6.05 -6.45
N ILE A 72 -9.15 6.10 -7.58
CA ILE A 72 -9.17 5.03 -8.55
C ILE A 72 -7.72 4.65 -8.81
N THR A 73 -7.40 3.40 -8.50
CA THR A 73 -6.07 2.88 -8.73
C THR A 73 -6.14 1.95 -9.92
N ARG A 74 -5.32 2.20 -10.92
CA ARG A 74 -5.28 1.36 -12.10
C ARG A 74 -4.07 0.49 -12.04
N PHE A 75 -4.27 -0.77 -12.30
CA PHE A 75 -3.18 -1.73 -12.29
C PHE A 75 -2.75 -2.04 -13.72
N ARG A 76 -1.54 -2.54 -13.84
CA ARG A 76 -0.98 -2.72 -15.17
C ARG A 76 -1.73 -3.72 -16.02
N ASN A 77 -2.40 -4.67 -15.39
CA ASN A 77 -3.17 -5.63 -16.16
C ASN A 77 -4.54 -5.11 -16.57
N GLY A 78 -4.88 -3.88 -16.19
CA GLY A 78 -6.17 -3.31 -16.53
C GLY A 78 -7.21 -3.38 -15.44
N ASP A 79 -6.93 -4.04 -14.34
CA ASP A 79 -7.85 -4.03 -13.19
C ASP A 79 -7.87 -2.63 -12.59
N ARG A 80 -8.98 -2.28 -11.96
CA ARG A 80 -9.10 -0.99 -11.29
C ARG A 80 -9.72 -1.18 -9.92
N LEU A 81 -9.17 -0.50 -8.96
CA LEU A 81 -9.69 -0.51 -7.60
C LEU A 81 -10.23 0.88 -7.29
N ILE A 82 -11.48 0.95 -6.89
CA ILE A 82 -12.12 2.22 -6.59
C ILE A 82 -12.46 2.23 -5.12
N ILE A 83 -12.02 3.25 -4.41
CA ILE A 83 -12.28 3.37 -2.99
C ILE A 83 -12.88 4.73 -2.72
N ASN A 84 -14.01 4.73 -2.02
CA ASN A 84 -14.59 5.96 -1.52
C ASN A 84 -13.89 6.21 -0.20
N GLN A 85 -13.01 7.18 -0.19
CA GLN A 85 -12.21 7.44 1.00
C GLN A 85 -13.05 7.98 2.14
N THR A 86 -14.17 8.58 1.83
CA THR A 86 -15.04 9.13 2.85
C THR A 86 -15.83 8.04 3.55
N SER A 87 -16.39 7.11 2.81
CA SER A 87 -17.20 6.04 3.40
C SER A 87 -16.42 4.77 3.66
N GLY A 88 -15.30 4.61 3.01
CA GLY A 88 -14.51 3.37 3.14
C GLY A 88 -14.97 2.26 2.21
N LYS A 89 -16.01 2.47 1.44
CA LYS A 89 -16.49 1.43 0.56
C LYS A 89 -15.56 1.24 -0.62
N ALA A 90 -15.50 0.04 -1.12
CA ALA A 90 -14.59 -0.29 -2.20
C ALA A 90 -15.31 -1.07 -3.29
N TRP A 91 -14.87 -0.86 -4.50
CA TRP A 91 -15.35 -1.60 -5.66
C TRP A 91 -14.16 -2.00 -6.48
N PHE A 92 -14.36 -3.02 -7.30
CA PHE A 92 -13.28 -3.49 -8.16
C PHE A 92 -13.86 -3.73 -9.55
N ALA A 93 -13.11 -3.34 -10.56
CA ALA A 93 -13.48 -3.59 -11.93
C ALA A 93 -12.37 -4.40 -12.56
N TYR A 94 -12.70 -5.62 -13.00
CA TYR A 94 -11.71 -6.46 -13.64
C TYR A 94 -11.41 -5.91 -15.03
N ARG A 95 -10.23 -6.19 -15.53
CA ARG A 95 -9.90 -5.73 -16.85
C ARG A 95 -10.94 -6.28 -17.80
N ASN A 96 -11.19 -5.63 -18.84
CA ASN A 96 -12.16 -6.03 -19.83
C ASN A 96 -13.60 -5.94 -19.34
N SER A 97 -13.84 -5.27 -18.24
CA SER A 97 -15.20 -5.13 -17.74
C SER A 97 -15.37 -3.71 -17.21
N ASN A 98 -16.55 -3.15 -17.48
CA ASN A 98 -16.87 -1.87 -16.90
C ASN A 98 -17.73 -2.01 -15.67
N LYS A 99 -17.96 -3.23 -15.24
CA LYS A 99 -18.85 -3.45 -14.12
C LYS A 99 -18.09 -3.23 -12.83
N LEU A 100 -18.64 -2.43 -11.96
CA LEU A 100 -18.04 -2.20 -10.65
C LEU A 100 -18.65 -3.18 -9.69
N LEU A 101 -17.82 -4.04 -9.12
CA LEU A 101 -18.28 -5.05 -8.20
C LEU A 101 -18.00 -4.59 -6.78
N PRO A 102 -18.99 -4.57 -5.92
CA PRO A 102 -18.77 -4.15 -4.55
C PRO A 102 -17.91 -5.18 -3.82
N CYS A 103 -17.02 -4.71 -3.02
CA CYS A 103 -16.08 -5.56 -2.30
C CYS A 103 -16.11 -5.19 -0.84
N SER A 104 -15.72 -6.14 0.01
CA SER A 104 -15.54 -5.84 1.41
C SER A 104 -14.06 -5.73 1.67
N ARG A 105 -13.67 -4.90 2.62
CA ARG A 105 -12.26 -4.74 2.89
C ARG A 105 -12.02 -4.67 4.37
N SER A 106 -10.84 -5.11 4.77
CA SER A 106 -10.43 -5.00 6.14
C SER A 106 -9.96 -3.59 6.42
N ALA A 107 -9.78 -3.27 7.68
CA ALA A 107 -9.20 -2.00 8.04
C ALA A 107 -7.74 -1.99 7.58
N LYS A 108 -7.23 -0.82 7.31
CA LYS A 108 -5.84 -0.68 6.98
C LYS A 108 -5.02 -0.96 8.21
N ARG A 109 -3.85 -1.49 7.99
CA ARG A 109 -2.92 -1.64 9.08
C ARG A 109 -1.55 -1.27 8.57
N ASP A 110 -0.72 -0.78 9.46
CA ASP A 110 0.63 -0.45 9.13
C ASP A 110 1.46 -1.70 9.23
N VAL A 111 2.30 -1.90 8.25
CA VAL A 111 3.16 -3.04 8.21
C VAL A 111 4.57 -2.54 8.13
N GLU A 112 5.43 -3.13 8.93
CA GLU A 112 6.80 -2.69 8.88
C GLU A 112 7.38 -3.05 7.54
N ALA A 113 8.03 -2.13 6.93
CA ALA A 113 8.61 -2.39 5.63
C ALA A 113 9.72 -3.39 5.76
N VAL A 114 9.74 -4.34 4.87
CA VAL A 114 10.79 -5.31 4.87
C VAL A 114 12.02 -4.67 4.30
N THR A 115 13.11 -4.79 5.00
CA THR A 115 14.35 -4.30 4.48
C THR A 115 14.93 -5.38 3.63
N LEU A 116 14.94 -5.16 2.35
CA LEU A 116 15.49 -6.15 1.48
C LEU A 116 16.98 -6.01 1.49
N GLU A 117 17.65 -7.14 1.65
CA GLU A 117 19.03 -7.06 1.62
C GLU A 117 19.47 -6.83 0.27
N ARG A 118 20.58 -6.16 0.14
CA ARG A 118 21.06 -5.93 -1.14
C ARG A 118 21.35 -7.21 -1.74
N PHE A 119 20.91 -7.39 -2.91
CA PHE A 119 21.11 -8.59 -3.59
C PHE A 119 22.50 -8.62 -4.04
N ASP A 120 23.24 -9.60 -3.79
CA ASP A 120 24.56 -9.70 -4.38
C ASP A 120 24.72 -11.11 -4.89
N ASP A 121 25.80 -11.34 -5.57
CA ASP A 121 25.97 -12.61 -6.24
C ASP A 121 25.98 -13.78 -5.32
N ARG A 122 26.48 -13.59 -4.15
CA ARG A 122 26.53 -14.69 -3.25
C ARG A 122 25.17 -15.13 -2.83
N ASN A 123 24.29 -14.20 -2.61
CA ASN A 123 22.96 -14.55 -2.21
C ASN A 123 22.23 -15.23 -3.32
N GLN A 124 22.51 -14.84 -4.52
CA GLN A 124 21.85 -15.48 -5.61
C GLN A 124 22.24 -16.92 -5.75
N ILE A 125 23.46 -17.22 -5.50
CA ILE A 125 23.91 -18.56 -5.68
C ILE A 125 23.29 -19.48 -4.67
N ASP A 126 23.06 -19.00 -3.52
CA ASP A 126 22.54 -19.83 -2.49
C ASP A 126 21.10 -20.18 -2.68
N SER A 127 20.40 -19.54 -3.49
CA SER A 127 18.99 -19.84 -3.64
C SER A 127 18.69 -20.91 -4.68
#